data_b45401c1746be3e6b85dd609e485b7de
#
_entry.id   b45401c1746be3e6b85dd609e485b7de
#
_cell.length_a   1.000
_cell.length_b   1.000
_cell.length_c   1.000
_cell.angle_alpha   90.00
_cell.angle_beta   90.00
_cell.angle_gamma   90.00
#
_symmetry.space_group_name_H-M   'P 1'
#
loop_
_entity.id
_entity.type
_entity.pdbx_description
1 polymer ?
#
loop_
_entity_poly.entity_id
_entity_poly.type
_entity_poly.pdbx_seq_one_letter_code
_entity_poly.pdbx_strand_id
1 'polypeptide(L)'
;MHFQKCDYLFDNQVKLRLQHNAIRFRLKRSEVEEFARTGRVEEKIISGSSVNQMFGYALESTEKVSSLKATVRPGAIIVQVPPETVMRWASTDQIGIEGEQAVDNQTSLRILIEKDFACIDGTDEQNADTFPNPLIEERKLSEISC
;
A
#
# COMPACT_ATOMS: atom_id res chain seq x y z
N MET A 1 -19.41 10.66 -18.93
CA MET A 1 -19.69 9.23 -18.83
C MET A 1 -18.47 8.33 -18.95
N HIS A 2 -17.54 8.69 -19.76
CA HIS A 2 -16.25 7.99 -19.78
C HIS A 2 -15.42 8.25 -18.53
N PHE A 3 -15.72 9.31 -17.81
CA PHE A 3 -15.02 9.66 -16.57
C PHE A 3 -15.17 8.64 -15.46
N GLN A 4 -16.32 7.97 -15.35
CA GLN A 4 -16.53 6.98 -14.31
C GLN A 4 -15.64 5.74 -14.45
N LYS A 5 -15.37 5.32 -15.68
CA LYS A 5 -14.45 4.20 -15.94
C LYS A 5 -13.00 4.57 -15.66
N CYS A 6 -12.63 5.80 -15.95
CA CYS A 6 -11.29 6.30 -15.64
C CYS A 6 -11.11 6.47 -14.13
N ASP A 7 -12.15 6.94 -13.44
CA ASP A 7 -12.12 7.09 -11.99
C ASP A 7 -11.99 5.73 -11.29
N TYR A 8 -12.62 4.70 -11.82
CA TYR A 8 -12.48 3.35 -11.31
C TYR A 8 -11.05 2.82 -11.41
N LEU A 9 -10.37 3.12 -12.50
CA LEU A 9 -9.00 2.72 -12.69
C LEU A 9 -8.05 3.48 -11.77
N PHE A 10 -8.34 4.75 -11.50
CA PHE A 10 -7.55 5.59 -10.59
C PHE A 10 -7.79 5.26 -9.12
N ASP A 11 -9.00 4.84 -8.77
CA ASP A 11 -9.36 4.48 -7.40
C ASP A 11 -8.69 3.18 -6.94
N ASN A 12 -8.19 2.37 -7.86
CA ASN A 12 -7.55 1.10 -7.55
C ASN A 12 -6.02 1.18 -7.49
N GLN A 13 -5.47 2.38 -7.41
CA GLN A 13 -4.03 2.57 -7.38
C GLN A 13 -3.49 2.52 -5.97
N VAL A 14 -2.32 1.88 -5.81
CA VAL A 14 -1.58 1.83 -4.55
C VAL A 14 -1.25 3.25 -4.11
N LYS A 15 -1.64 3.61 -2.90
CA LYS A 15 -1.38 4.93 -2.35
C LYS A 15 -0.02 4.99 -1.70
N LEU A 16 0.72 6.06 -1.98
CA LEU A 16 2.05 6.31 -1.43
C LEU A 16 2.04 7.60 -0.62
N ARG A 17 2.60 7.53 0.57
CA ARG A 17 2.78 8.71 1.42
C ARG A 17 4.22 8.79 1.89
N LEU A 18 4.84 9.93 1.69
CA LEU A 18 6.20 10.21 2.13
C LEU A 18 6.17 11.32 3.18
N GLN A 19 6.65 11.02 4.39
CA GLN A 19 6.63 12.00 5.48
C GLN A 19 7.60 11.55 6.59
N HIS A 20 8.34 12.50 7.15
CA HIS A 20 9.22 12.24 8.30
C HIS A 20 10.21 11.09 8.07
N ASN A 21 10.79 11.04 6.88
CA ASN A 21 11.70 9.96 6.44
C ASN A 21 11.07 8.57 6.57
N ALA A 22 9.80 8.49 6.24
CA ALA A 22 9.05 7.24 6.21
C ALA A 22 8.36 7.09 4.86
N ILE A 23 8.28 5.85 4.40
CA ILE A 23 7.57 5.46 3.19
C ILE A 23 6.37 4.63 3.64
N ARG A 24 5.18 5.05 3.27
CA ARG A 24 3.96 4.35 3.63
C ARG A 24 3.15 4.02 2.39
N PHE A 25 2.85 2.74 2.23
CA PHE A 25 1.97 2.25 1.17
C PHE A 25 0.64 1.84 1.77
N ARG A 26 -0.44 2.16 1.08
CA ARG A 26 -1.77 1.65 1.40
C ARG A 26 -2.33 0.91 0.22
N LEU A 27 -2.74 -0.32 0.44
CA LEU A 27 -3.26 -1.20 -0.59
C LEU A 27 -4.71 -1.54 -0.32
N LYS A 28 -5.52 -1.42 -1.36
CA LYS A 28 -6.89 -1.91 -1.34
C LYS A 28 -6.88 -3.43 -1.39
N ARG A 29 -8.01 -4.05 -1.12
CA ARG A 29 -8.13 -5.50 -1.09
C ARG A 29 -7.65 -6.15 -2.40
N SER A 30 -8.08 -5.63 -3.54
CA SER A 30 -7.66 -6.16 -4.84
C SER A 30 -6.17 -6.05 -5.06
N GLU A 31 -5.55 -4.99 -4.56
CA GLU A 31 -4.11 -4.77 -4.70
C GLU A 31 -3.30 -5.69 -3.79
N VAL A 32 -3.81 -5.99 -2.59
CA VAL A 32 -3.20 -6.99 -1.70
C VAL A 32 -3.22 -8.36 -2.36
N GLU A 33 -4.36 -8.73 -2.94
CA GLU A 33 -4.52 -10.01 -3.64
C GLU A 33 -3.59 -10.10 -4.86
N GLU A 34 -3.48 -9.03 -5.62
CA GLU A 34 -2.58 -8.96 -6.77
C GLU A 34 -1.13 -9.09 -6.34
N PHE A 35 -0.74 -8.38 -5.30
CA PHE A 35 0.63 -8.44 -4.77
C PHE A 35 0.99 -9.84 -4.29
N ALA A 36 0.09 -10.48 -3.56
CA ALA A 36 0.28 -11.85 -3.09
C ALA A 36 0.35 -12.86 -4.23
N ARG A 37 -0.45 -12.65 -5.28
CA ARG A 37 -0.54 -13.56 -6.42
C ARG A 37 0.60 -13.39 -7.41
N THR A 38 0.93 -12.14 -7.75
CA THR A 38 1.92 -11.85 -8.81
C THR A 38 3.31 -11.50 -8.27
N GLY A 39 3.40 -11.12 -7.00
CA GLY A 39 4.66 -10.70 -6.40
C GLY A 39 5.07 -9.27 -6.72
N ARG A 40 4.22 -8.50 -7.38
CA ARG A 40 4.55 -7.11 -7.72
C ARG A 40 3.32 -6.26 -7.94
N VAL A 41 3.34 -5.06 -7.37
CA VAL A 41 2.41 -3.98 -7.70
C VAL A 41 3.22 -2.72 -7.91
N GLU A 42 2.84 -1.92 -8.90
CA GLU A 42 3.57 -0.69 -9.23
C GLU A 42 2.66 0.39 -9.76
N GLU A 43 3.11 1.63 -9.58
CA GLU A 43 2.46 2.82 -10.11
C GLU A 43 3.50 3.73 -10.75
N LYS A 44 3.10 4.50 -11.74
CA LYS A 44 4.00 5.35 -12.50
C LYS A 44 3.33 6.66 -12.86
N ILE A 45 4.06 7.76 -12.72
CA ILE A 45 3.65 9.08 -13.15
C ILE A 45 4.57 9.53 -14.28
N ILE A 46 3.99 10.00 -15.36
CA ILE A 46 4.73 10.52 -16.51
C ILE A 46 4.26 11.96 -16.75
N SER A 47 5.18 12.90 -16.60
CA SER A 47 4.89 14.32 -16.78
C SER A 47 5.45 14.89 -18.09
N GLY A 48 6.22 14.11 -18.82
CA GLY A 48 6.80 14.50 -20.10
C GLY A 48 7.48 13.34 -20.78
N SER A 49 8.11 13.58 -21.91
CA SER A 49 8.71 12.54 -22.75
C SER A 49 10.11 12.12 -22.32
N SER A 50 10.75 12.89 -21.44
CA SER A 50 12.09 12.60 -20.96
C SER A 50 12.06 11.60 -19.79
N VAL A 51 13.11 10.78 -19.66
CA VAL A 51 13.29 9.88 -18.53
C VAL A 51 13.23 10.63 -17.20
N ASN A 52 13.75 11.85 -17.15
CA ASN A 52 13.73 12.67 -15.93
C ASN A 52 12.33 13.17 -15.56
N GLN A 53 11.34 12.97 -16.42
CA GLN A 53 9.96 13.38 -16.22
C GLN A 53 9.05 12.21 -15.87
N MET A 54 9.64 11.12 -15.40
CA MET A 54 8.94 9.93 -14.95
C MET A 54 9.28 9.62 -13.51
N PHE A 55 8.29 9.18 -12.76
CA PHE A 55 8.47 8.69 -11.40
C PHE A 55 7.61 7.47 -11.18
N GLY A 56 8.20 6.44 -10.58
CA GLY A 56 7.47 5.23 -10.29
C GLY A 56 7.76 4.71 -8.89
N TYR A 57 6.83 3.92 -8.37
CA TYR A 57 7.06 3.20 -7.13
C TYR A 57 6.46 1.81 -7.23
N ALA A 58 7.10 0.87 -6.54
CA ALA A 58 6.73 -0.53 -6.61
C ALA A 58 6.93 -1.24 -5.28
N LEU A 59 6.09 -2.24 -5.03
CA LEU A 59 6.31 -3.26 -4.03
C LEU A 59 6.67 -4.55 -4.76
N GLU A 60 7.70 -5.22 -4.28
CA GLU A 60 8.20 -6.44 -4.90
C GLU A 60 8.40 -7.52 -3.83
N SER A 61 7.75 -8.66 -4.04
CA SER A 61 7.94 -9.86 -3.22
C SER A 61 9.12 -10.64 -3.77
N THR A 62 10.17 -10.81 -2.98
CA THR A 62 11.38 -11.47 -3.47
C THR A 62 12.14 -12.16 -2.34
N GLU A 63 12.68 -13.33 -2.66
CA GLU A 63 13.53 -14.09 -1.73
C GLU A 63 14.93 -13.48 -1.56
N LYS A 64 15.26 -12.48 -2.34
CA LYS A 64 16.56 -11.79 -2.26
C LYS A 64 16.75 -11.01 -0.97
N VAL A 65 15.67 -10.75 -0.25
CA VAL A 65 15.72 -10.01 1.01
C VAL A 65 15.18 -10.86 2.15
N SER A 66 15.73 -10.69 3.35
CA SER A 66 15.28 -11.37 4.55
C SER A 66 14.37 -10.48 5.42
N SER A 67 14.37 -9.19 5.13
CA SER A 67 13.51 -8.19 5.77
C SER A 67 13.16 -7.13 4.74
N LEU A 68 12.29 -6.18 5.09
CA LEU A 68 11.94 -5.11 4.18
C LEU A 68 13.16 -4.29 3.78
N LYS A 69 13.27 -4.02 2.51
CA LYS A 69 14.35 -3.19 1.96
C LYS A 69 13.79 -2.18 0.99
N ALA A 70 14.04 -0.91 1.27
CA ALA A 70 13.67 0.18 0.37
C ALA A 70 14.87 0.68 -0.39
N THR A 71 14.71 0.88 -1.68
CA THR A 71 15.68 1.53 -2.54
C THR A 71 15.05 2.77 -3.12
N VAL A 72 15.66 3.93 -2.85
CA VAL A 72 15.22 5.22 -3.38
C VAL A 72 16.32 5.71 -4.32
N ARG A 73 15.92 5.98 -5.56
CA ARG A 73 16.84 6.47 -6.58
C ARG A 73 16.12 7.47 -7.47
N PRO A 74 16.82 8.24 -8.31
CA PRO A 74 16.15 9.17 -9.23
C PRO A 74 15.08 8.45 -10.04
N GLY A 75 13.84 8.93 -9.94
CA GLY A 75 12.71 8.40 -10.68
C GLY A 75 12.06 7.13 -10.14
N ALA A 76 12.53 6.59 -9.01
CA ALA A 76 11.94 5.33 -8.52
C ALA A 76 12.08 5.11 -7.02
N ILE A 77 11.04 4.53 -6.44
CA ILE A 77 11.08 3.95 -5.09
C ILE A 77 10.65 2.50 -5.22
N ILE A 78 11.48 1.58 -4.75
CA ILE A 78 11.16 0.15 -4.78
C ILE A 78 11.31 -0.40 -3.37
N VAL A 79 10.27 -1.05 -2.86
CA VAL A 79 10.31 -1.72 -1.57
C VAL A 79 10.20 -3.21 -1.80
N GLN A 80 11.20 -3.94 -1.35
CA GLN A 80 11.26 -5.40 -1.45
C GLN A 80 10.85 -6.03 -0.12
N VAL A 81 10.03 -7.08 -0.20
CA VAL A 81 9.44 -7.76 0.94
C VAL A 81 9.67 -9.27 0.79
N PRO A 82 10.06 -9.99 1.86
CA PRO A 82 10.15 -11.44 1.77
C PRO A 82 8.79 -12.07 1.46
N PRO A 83 8.73 -13.11 0.60
CA PRO A 83 7.46 -13.73 0.23
C PRO A 83 6.63 -14.25 1.40
N GLU A 84 7.28 -14.81 2.40
CA GLU A 84 6.58 -15.32 3.60
C GLU A 84 5.87 -14.20 4.35
N THR A 85 6.51 -13.04 4.42
CA THR A 85 5.93 -11.86 5.06
C THR A 85 4.70 -11.37 4.31
N VAL A 86 4.78 -11.34 2.97
CA VAL A 86 3.65 -10.96 2.12
C VAL A 86 2.48 -11.92 2.33
N MET A 87 2.74 -13.22 2.27
CA MET A 87 1.70 -14.24 2.39
C MET A 87 1.01 -14.22 3.75
N ARG A 88 1.78 -14.04 4.82
CA ARG A 88 1.21 -13.94 6.16
C ARG A 88 0.31 -12.72 6.30
N TRP A 89 0.75 -11.59 5.77
CA TRP A 89 -0.01 -10.36 5.81
C TRP A 89 -1.28 -10.45 4.96
N ALA A 90 -1.16 -11.01 3.75
CA ALA A 90 -2.29 -11.10 2.82
C ALA A 90 -3.36 -12.10 3.27
N SER A 91 -2.95 -13.21 3.91
CA SER A 91 -3.85 -14.32 4.24
C SER A 91 -4.44 -14.26 5.65
N THR A 92 -4.05 -13.28 6.46
CA THR A 92 -4.53 -13.13 7.83
C THR A 92 -5.18 -11.76 8.02
N ASP A 93 -5.60 -11.46 9.24
CA ASP A 93 -6.13 -10.14 9.62
C ASP A 93 -5.03 -9.16 10.04
N GLN A 94 -3.76 -9.50 9.78
CA GLN A 94 -2.63 -8.60 10.03
C GLN A 94 -2.82 -7.30 9.26
N ILE A 95 -2.77 -6.16 9.97
CA ILE A 95 -3.05 -4.85 9.41
C ILE A 95 -1.94 -4.40 8.46
N GLY A 96 -0.69 -4.54 8.88
CA GLY A 96 0.41 -4.01 8.10
C GLY A 96 1.70 -4.77 8.30
N ILE A 97 2.65 -4.41 7.46
CA ILE A 97 4.04 -4.85 7.53
C ILE A 97 4.87 -3.62 7.83
N GLU A 98 5.73 -3.71 8.82
CA GLU A 98 6.54 -2.59 9.28
C GLU A 98 8.00 -2.97 9.30
N GLY A 99 8.87 -2.03 8.89
CA GLY A 99 10.30 -2.23 8.92
C GLY A 99 11.04 -0.93 9.12
N GLU A 100 12.29 -1.03 9.51
CA GLU A 100 13.16 0.11 9.71
C GLU A 100 14.52 -0.20 9.12
N GLN A 101 15.04 0.72 8.33
CA GLN A 101 16.30 0.56 7.62
C GLN A 101 17.25 1.64 8.08
N ALA A 102 18.39 1.25 8.64
CA ALA A 102 19.40 2.20 9.07
C ALA A 102 20.05 2.86 7.85
N VAL A 103 20.12 4.19 7.87
CA VAL A 103 20.79 4.98 6.84
C VAL A 103 22.19 5.34 7.33
N ASP A 104 22.29 5.91 8.55
CA ASP A 104 23.51 6.20 9.23
C ASP A 104 23.30 6.14 10.75
N ASN A 105 24.26 6.64 11.54
CA ASN A 105 24.16 6.58 13.00
C ASN A 105 23.02 7.41 13.58
N GLN A 106 22.46 8.34 12.81
CA GLN A 106 21.43 9.28 13.29
C GLN A 106 20.14 9.21 12.51
N THR A 107 20.13 8.54 11.37
CA THR A 107 19.00 8.53 10.45
C THR A 107 18.58 7.10 10.13
N SER A 108 17.29 6.86 10.22
CA SER A 108 16.69 5.62 9.77
C SER A 108 15.54 5.91 8.83
N LEU A 109 15.23 4.96 7.98
CA LEU A 109 14.10 5.02 7.07
C LEU A 109 13.05 4.03 7.56
N ARG A 110 11.85 4.53 7.84
CA ARG A 110 10.73 3.66 8.23
C ARG A 110 9.94 3.27 7.00
N ILE A 111 9.52 2.02 6.96
CA ILE A 111 8.75 1.47 5.86
C ILE A 111 7.48 0.83 6.45
N LEU A 112 6.32 1.25 5.92
CA LEU A 112 5.03 0.70 6.33
C LEU A 112 4.25 0.32 5.08
N ILE A 113 3.69 -0.89 5.10
CA ILE A 113 2.80 -1.37 4.05
C ILE A 113 1.53 -1.80 4.76
N GLU A 114 0.43 -1.12 4.47
CA GLU A 114 -0.81 -1.30 5.22
C GLU A 114 -2.00 -1.56 4.30
N LYS A 115 -2.97 -2.27 4.85
CA LYS A 115 -4.27 -2.44 4.20
C LYS A 115 -5.06 -1.15 4.32
N ASP A 116 -5.74 -0.78 3.23
CA ASP A 116 -6.60 0.41 3.20
C ASP A 116 -7.97 0.05 3.77
N PHE A 117 -8.24 0.54 4.98
CA PHE A 117 -9.49 0.25 5.67
C PHE A 117 -10.59 1.20 5.23
N ALA A 118 -11.84 0.74 5.34
CA ALA A 118 -13.01 1.54 5.07
C ALA A 118 -13.03 2.79 5.94
N CYS A 119 -13.35 3.93 5.33
CA CYS A 119 -13.50 5.19 6.06
C CYS A 119 -14.80 5.17 6.87
N ILE A 120 -14.74 5.60 8.11
CA ILE A 120 -15.92 5.67 9.00
C ILE A 120 -17.00 6.58 8.41
N ASP A 121 -16.58 7.71 7.82
CA ASP A 121 -17.48 8.68 7.20
C ASP A 121 -17.58 8.53 5.68
N GLY A 122 -17.01 7.45 5.14
CA GLY A 122 -17.05 7.19 3.71
C GLY A 122 -18.35 6.55 3.26
N THR A 123 -18.69 6.71 1.98
CA THR A 123 -19.82 6.04 1.38
C THR A 123 -19.50 4.57 1.09
N ASP A 124 -20.52 3.75 0.90
CA ASP A 124 -20.33 2.35 0.53
C ASP A 124 -19.54 2.20 -0.77
N GLU A 125 -19.74 3.13 -1.70
CA GLU A 125 -19.01 3.15 -2.96
C GLU A 125 -17.53 3.48 -2.76
N GLN A 126 -17.22 4.44 -1.88
CA GLN A 126 -15.83 4.79 -1.54
C GLN A 126 -15.12 3.66 -0.81
N ASN A 127 -15.87 2.84 -0.08
CA ASN A 127 -15.32 1.75 0.73
C ASN A 127 -15.41 0.39 0.03
N ALA A 128 -15.84 0.33 -1.24
CA ALA A 128 -16.15 -0.92 -1.93
C ALA A 128 -14.97 -1.90 -2.01
N ASP A 129 -13.74 -1.40 -2.19
CA ASP A 129 -12.53 -2.23 -2.31
C ASP A 129 -11.60 -2.02 -1.11
N THR A 130 -12.14 -1.68 0.05
CA THR A 130 -11.37 -1.52 1.28
C THR A 130 -11.57 -2.71 2.20
N PHE A 131 -10.75 -2.78 3.24
CA PHE A 131 -10.91 -3.79 4.27
C PHE A 131 -11.91 -3.30 5.32
N PRO A 132 -12.59 -4.22 6.02
CA PRO A 132 -13.48 -3.82 7.10
C PRO A 132 -12.73 -3.03 8.17
N ASN A 133 -13.28 -1.87 8.56
CA ASN A 133 -12.68 -1.06 9.60
C ASN A 133 -13.19 -1.58 10.96
N PRO A 134 -12.30 -2.00 11.87
CA PRO A 134 -12.70 -2.52 13.17
C PRO A 134 -13.59 -1.56 13.96
N LEU A 135 -13.36 -0.25 13.84
CA LEU A 135 -14.18 0.75 14.53
C LEU A 135 -15.60 0.79 14.01
N ILE A 136 -15.81 0.57 12.70
CA ILE A 136 -17.13 0.50 12.10
C ILE A 136 -17.85 -0.76 12.57
N GLU A 137 -17.18 -1.89 12.61
CA GLU A 137 -17.72 -3.16 13.07
C GLU A 137 -18.14 -3.09 14.54
N GLU A 138 -17.32 -2.51 15.41
CA GLU A 138 -17.66 -2.29 16.81
C GLU A 138 -18.90 -1.41 16.96
N ARG A 139 -19.00 -0.35 16.15
CA ARG A 139 -20.15 0.54 16.15
C ARG A 139 -21.43 -0.18 15.76
N LYS A 140 -21.37 -1.02 14.72
CA LYS A 140 -22.51 -1.83 14.28
C LYS A 140 -22.95 -2.82 15.36
N LEU A 141 -22.01 -3.46 16.04
CA LEU A 141 -22.30 -4.39 17.12
C LEU A 141 -22.96 -3.69 18.31
N SER A 142 -22.49 -2.51 18.68
CA SER A 142 -23.10 -1.74 19.77
C SER A 142 -24.49 -1.25 19.44
N GLU A 143 -24.78 -0.93 18.19
CA GLU A 143 -26.12 -0.56 17.71
C GLU A 143 -27.08 -1.74 17.74
N ILE A 144 -26.60 -2.94 17.44
CA ILE A 144 -27.37 -4.17 17.45
C ILE A 144 -27.71 -4.60 18.89
N SER A 145 -26.78 -4.36 19.81
CA SER A 145 -26.95 -4.77 21.20
C SER A 145 -27.83 -3.83 22.04
N CYS A 146 -28.29 -2.75 21.45
CA CYS A 146 -29.26 -1.84 22.04
C CYS A 146 -30.66 -2.17 21.54
#